data_2b575be52fa50af65bcc10b10a7e8b1b
#
_entry.id   2b575be52fa50af65bcc10b10a7e8b1b
#
_cell.length_a   1.000
_cell.length_b   1.000
_cell.length_c   1.000
_cell.angle_alpha   90.00
_cell.angle_beta   90.00
_cell.angle_gamma   90.00
#
_symmetry.space_group_name_H-M   'P 1'
#
loop_
_entity.id
_entity.type
_entity.pdbx_description
1 polymer ?
#
loop_
_entity_poly.entity_id
_entity_poly.type
_entity_poly.pdbx_seq_one_letter_code
_entity_poly.pdbx_strand_id
1 'polypeptide(L)'
;DSKGIVWLNPYNHEVWDYHVGLAREVAQMGFPEIQWDYVRFPDAPAEERQRAVYPGSDELSKTEAIRSFLSYSREELASLGVRVTADVFGLTTSASLDVGIGQLWESFIDVVDAALPMVYPSHYWSGSFGIDIPNAYPYEIVNSALADALRRSAQVQGAGRTIPWLQDFTLGDPPYGSPEVRAQIQAAHDAGINEWVLWNAGSHYT
;
A
#
# COMPACT_ATOMS: atom_id res chain seq x y z
N ASP A 1 -15.06 -7.05 12.05
CA ASP A 1 -15.93 -6.34 11.11
C ASP A 1 -17.21 -7.13 10.84
N SER A 2 -18.10 -6.61 10.01
CA SER A 2 -19.40 -7.26 9.66
C SER A 2 -19.22 -8.60 8.93
N LYS A 3 -18.04 -8.89 8.40
CA LYS A 3 -17.69 -10.15 7.75
C LYS A 3 -17.07 -11.17 8.71
N GLY A 4 -17.00 -10.84 10.00
CA GLY A 4 -16.39 -11.69 11.03
C GLY A 4 -14.87 -11.70 11.02
N ILE A 5 -14.22 -10.78 10.28
CA ILE A 5 -12.77 -10.65 10.27
C ILE A 5 -12.33 -9.92 11.54
N VAL A 6 -11.42 -10.53 12.28
CA VAL A 6 -10.81 -9.95 13.48
C VAL A 6 -9.65 -9.07 13.05
N TRP A 7 -9.63 -7.83 13.54
CA TRP A 7 -8.53 -6.90 13.35
C TRP A 7 -7.80 -6.68 14.66
N LEU A 8 -6.49 -6.77 14.62
CA LEU A 8 -5.66 -6.40 15.76
C LEU A 8 -5.61 -4.88 15.90
N ASN A 9 -5.43 -4.40 17.12
CA ASN A 9 -5.37 -2.97 17.38
C ASN A 9 -4.01 -2.38 16.94
N PRO A 10 -3.97 -1.48 15.92
CA PRO A 10 -2.72 -0.92 15.43
C PRO A 10 -1.98 -0.01 16.42
N TYR A 11 -2.63 0.39 17.53
CA TYR A 11 -2.00 1.18 18.60
C TYR A 11 -1.31 0.32 19.66
N ASN A 12 -1.53 -1.01 19.65
CA ASN A 12 -0.99 -1.88 20.70
C ASN A 12 0.43 -2.35 20.36
N HIS A 13 1.40 -1.93 21.17
CA HIS A 13 2.81 -2.32 21.03
C HIS A 13 3.07 -3.82 21.17
N GLU A 14 2.27 -4.57 21.94
CA GLU A 14 2.39 -6.03 21.99
C GLU A 14 2.09 -6.69 20.64
N VAL A 15 1.18 -6.08 19.84
CA VAL A 15 0.90 -6.50 18.47
C VAL A 15 2.09 -6.22 17.56
N TRP A 16 2.74 -5.06 17.74
CA TRP A 16 3.95 -4.72 16.99
C TRP A 16 5.09 -5.70 17.30
N ASP A 17 5.37 -5.93 18.58
CA ASP A 17 6.40 -6.86 19.04
C ASP A 17 6.21 -8.27 18.50
N TYR A 18 4.97 -8.75 18.50
CA TYR A 18 4.64 -10.05 17.95
C TYR A 18 4.95 -10.16 16.45
N HIS A 19 4.49 -9.18 15.65
CA HIS A 19 4.71 -9.19 14.21
C HIS A 19 6.18 -8.98 13.84
N VAL A 20 6.85 -8.06 14.51
CA VAL A 20 8.29 -7.81 14.28
C VAL A 20 9.13 -9.01 14.74
N GLY A 21 8.70 -9.71 15.80
CA GLY A 21 9.30 -10.97 16.21
C GLY A 21 9.26 -12.04 15.11
N LEU A 22 8.10 -12.23 14.48
CA LEU A 22 7.96 -13.12 13.32
C LEU A 22 8.82 -12.67 12.13
N ALA A 23 8.80 -11.37 11.82
CA ALA A 23 9.62 -10.80 10.75
C ALA A 23 11.11 -11.05 10.96
N ARG A 24 11.57 -10.97 12.21
CA ARG A 24 12.96 -11.26 12.60
C ARG A 24 13.34 -12.71 12.35
N GLU A 25 12.46 -13.66 12.68
CA GLU A 25 12.68 -15.08 12.38
C GLU A 25 12.78 -15.33 10.87
N VAL A 26 11.88 -14.74 10.09
CA VAL A 26 11.91 -14.83 8.62
C VAL A 26 13.18 -14.23 8.03
N ALA A 27 13.61 -13.07 8.54
CA ALA A 27 14.85 -12.43 8.11
C ALA A 27 16.09 -13.33 8.41
N GLN A 28 16.11 -13.99 9.58
CA GLN A 28 17.18 -14.94 9.94
C GLN A 28 17.21 -16.21 9.06
N MET A 29 16.09 -16.54 8.41
CA MET A 29 16.05 -17.61 7.40
C MET A 29 16.69 -17.20 6.06
N GLY A 30 17.09 -15.93 5.91
CA GLY A 30 17.79 -15.41 4.75
C GLY A 30 16.91 -14.62 3.77
N PHE A 31 15.69 -14.27 4.15
CA PHE A 31 14.88 -13.36 3.33
C PHE A 31 15.44 -11.94 3.39
N PRO A 32 15.70 -11.30 2.24
CA PRO A 32 16.38 -10.01 2.19
C PRO A 32 15.43 -8.82 2.38
N GLU A 33 14.12 -9.08 2.46
CA GLU A 33 13.09 -8.04 2.53
C GLU A 33 11.89 -8.54 3.33
N ILE A 34 11.34 -7.67 4.16
CA ILE A 34 10.06 -7.86 4.85
C ILE A 34 9.08 -6.85 4.28
N GLN A 35 8.00 -7.35 3.71
CA GLN A 35 6.93 -6.55 3.12
C GLN A 35 5.69 -6.64 4.00
N TRP A 36 5.28 -5.49 4.55
CA TRP A 36 4.09 -5.40 5.38
C TRP A 36 2.84 -5.22 4.53
N ASP A 37 1.99 -6.23 4.51
CA ASP A 37 0.66 -6.14 3.93
C ASP A 37 -0.39 -5.86 5.01
N TYR A 38 -1.51 -5.27 4.62
CA TYR A 38 -2.59 -4.84 5.54
C TYR A 38 -2.13 -3.89 6.67
N VAL A 39 -1.03 -3.17 6.48
CA VAL A 39 -0.53 -2.15 7.41
C VAL A 39 -1.43 -0.91 7.36
N ARG A 40 -2.63 -1.05 7.89
CA ARG A 40 -3.71 -0.07 7.83
C ARG A 40 -4.82 -0.37 8.83
N PHE A 41 -5.70 0.60 9.04
CA PHE A 41 -6.98 0.38 9.72
C PHE A 41 -7.99 -0.28 8.77
N PRO A 42 -9.06 -0.90 9.30
CA PRO A 42 -10.10 -1.50 8.47
C PRO A 42 -10.70 -0.50 7.49
N ASP A 43 -10.78 -0.88 6.22
CA ASP A 43 -11.62 -0.22 5.23
C ASP A 43 -13.03 -0.78 5.35
N ALA A 44 -13.87 -0.06 6.08
CA ALA A 44 -15.22 -0.46 6.43
C ALA A 44 -16.18 0.73 6.30
N PRO A 45 -17.50 0.48 6.15
CA PRO A 45 -18.50 1.54 6.17
C PRO A 45 -18.38 2.43 7.42
N ALA A 46 -18.76 3.70 7.30
CA ALA A 46 -18.61 4.69 8.37
C ALA A 46 -19.25 4.24 9.71
N GLU A 47 -20.41 3.56 9.64
CA GLU A 47 -21.10 3.02 10.82
C GLU A 47 -20.27 1.95 11.55
N GLU A 48 -19.58 1.09 10.84
CA GLU A 48 -18.69 0.08 11.43
C GLU A 48 -17.45 0.73 12.03
N ARG A 49 -16.84 1.68 11.31
CA ARG A 49 -15.68 2.42 11.80
C ARG A 49 -15.96 3.18 13.10
N GLN A 50 -17.19 3.72 13.26
CA GLN A 50 -17.62 4.42 14.47
C GLN A 50 -17.84 3.48 15.66
N ARG A 51 -18.13 2.21 15.42
CA ARG A 51 -18.30 1.19 16.50
C ARG A 51 -16.96 0.62 16.97
N ALA A 52 -15.92 0.75 16.16
CA ALA A 52 -14.61 0.21 16.51
C ALA A 52 -13.99 1.02 17.66
N VAL A 53 -13.57 0.30 18.69
CA VAL A 53 -12.88 0.87 19.84
C VAL A 53 -11.41 0.49 19.74
N TYR A 54 -10.56 1.51 19.75
CA TYR A 54 -9.11 1.34 19.68
C TYR A 54 -8.47 1.94 20.94
N PRO A 55 -8.18 1.15 21.97
CA PRO A 55 -7.38 1.64 23.10
C PRO A 55 -6.06 2.23 22.61
N GLY A 56 -5.72 3.44 23.08
CA GLY A 56 -4.54 4.19 22.62
C GLY A 56 -4.83 5.22 21.50
N SER A 57 -6.04 5.26 20.96
CA SER A 57 -6.42 6.24 19.92
C SER A 57 -6.47 7.69 20.39
N ASP A 58 -6.42 7.92 21.70
CA ASP A 58 -6.38 9.26 22.28
C ASP A 58 -4.95 9.87 22.24
N GLU A 59 -3.94 9.03 22.04
CA GLU A 59 -2.53 9.42 22.06
C GLU A 59 -1.97 9.71 20.68
N LEU A 60 -2.42 8.99 19.66
CA LEU A 60 -1.93 9.07 18.29
C LEU A 60 -3.09 9.08 17.28
N SER A 61 -2.94 9.82 16.22
CA SER A 61 -3.79 9.68 15.04
C SER A 61 -3.52 8.35 14.33
N LYS A 62 -4.42 7.93 13.44
CA LYS A 62 -4.23 6.70 12.65
C LYS A 62 -2.95 6.75 11.81
N THR A 63 -2.66 7.89 11.20
CA THR A 63 -1.44 8.07 10.39
C THR A 63 -0.17 7.99 11.22
N GLU A 64 -0.19 8.56 12.43
CA GLU A 64 0.93 8.45 13.36
C GLU A 64 1.14 7.02 13.84
N ALA A 65 0.08 6.26 14.12
CA ALA A 65 0.18 4.87 14.52
C ALA A 65 0.81 4.01 13.41
N ILE A 66 0.37 4.16 12.15
CA ILE A 66 0.94 3.43 11.02
C ILE A 66 2.41 3.82 10.79
N ARG A 67 2.72 5.12 10.81
CA ARG A 67 4.10 5.59 10.72
C ARG A 67 4.98 5.00 11.83
N SER A 68 4.49 5.05 13.07
CA SER A 68 5.25 4.59 14.24
C SER A 68 5.54 3.10 14.17
N PHE A 69 4.57 2.28 13.73
CA PHE A 69 4.80 0.86 13.51
C PHE A 69 5.87 0.60 12.44
N LEU A 70 5.80 1.30 11.30
CA LEU A 70 6.77 1.12 10.21
C LEU A 70 8.17 1.56 10.64
N SER A 71 8.30 2.68 11.35
CA SER A 71 9.57 3.15 11.92
C SER A 71 10.13 2.14 12.91
N TYR A 72 9.31 1.69 13.86
CA TYR A 72 9.67 0.66 14.83
C TYR A 72 10.15 -0.63 14.16
N SER A 73 9.40 -1.11 13.17
CA SER A 73 9.78 -2.30 12.40
C SER A 73 11.14 -2.14 11.72
N ARG A 74 11.37 -0.99 11.08
CA ARG A 74 12.64 -0.70 10.39
C ARG A 74 13.81 -0.65 11.37
N GLU A 75 13.63 -0.02 12.52
CA GLU A 75 14.66 0.08 13.57
C GLU A 75 15.02 -1.30 14.15
N GLU A 76 14.01 -2.10 14.49
CA GLU A 76 14.19 -3.43 15.07
C GLU A 76 14.82 -4.45 14.10
N LEU A 77 14.58 -4.29 12.80
CA LEU A 77 15.13 -5.17 11.76
C LEU A 77 16.45 -4.66 11.17
N ALA A 78 16.88 -3.44 11.49
CA ALA A 78 18.06 -2.80 10.89
C ALA A 78 19.34 -3.62 11.07
N SER A 79 19.53 -4.26 12.24
CA SER A 79 20.71 -5.09 12.53
C SER A 79 20.81 -6.36 11.68
N LEU A 80 19.71 -6.79 11.04
CA LEU A 80 19.65 -7.95 10.17
C LEU A 80 19.92 -7.60 8.70
N GLY A 81 20.01 -6.30 8.36
CA GLY A 81 20.31 -5.82 7.01
C GLY A 81 19.22 -6.10 5.98
N VAL A 82 17.97 -6.33 6.43
CA VAL A 82 16.82 -6.55 5.55
C VAL A 82 16.13 -5.23 5.22
N ARG A 83 15.53 -5.16 4.04
CA ARG A 83 14.68 -4.02 3.66
C ARG A 83 13.29 -4.17 4.29
N VAL A 84 12.68 -3.04 4.63
CA VAL A 84 11.31 -2.96 5.11
C VAL A 84 10.47 -2.21 4.08
N THR A 85 9.46 -2.87 3.56
CA THR A 85 8.55 -2.32 2.54
C THR A 85 7.11 -2.44 3.00
N ALA A 86 6.20 -1.68 2.39
CA ALA A 86 4.79 -1.66 2.79
C ALA A 86 3.85 -1.61 1.60
N ASP A 87 2.84 -2.48 1.62
CA ASP A 87 1.72 -2.44 0.69
C ASP A 87 0.72 -1.38 1.11
N VAL A 88 0.34 -0.54 0.17
CA VAL A 88 -0.59 0.56 0.43
C VAL A 88 -1.66 0.64 -0.65
N PHE A 89 -2.81 1.20 -0.31
CA PHE A 89 -3.85 1.43 -1.30
C PHE A 89 -3.35 2.34 -2.42
N GLY A 90 -3.68 2.01 -3.67
CA GLY A 90 -3.33 2.83 -4.83
C GLY A 90 -3.85 4.27 -4.71
N LEU A 91 -5.03 4.46 -4.12
CA LEU A 91 -5.60 5.79 -3.88
C LEU A 91 -4.71 6.68 -2.99
N THR A 92 -3.89 6.08 -2.11
CA THR A 92 -2.96 6.80 -1.23
C THR A 92 -1.96 7.66 -2.01
N THR A 93 -1.61 7.27 -3.24
CA THR A 93 -0.69 8.03 -4.10
C THR A 93 -1.19 9.44 -4.41
N SER A 94 -2.51 9.64 -4.50
CA SER A 94 -3.14 10.88 -4.96
C SER A 94 -4.03 11.55 -3.92
N ALA A 95 -4.47 10.81 -2.90
CA ALA A 95 -5.33 11.35 -1.85
C ALA A 95 -4.58 12.32 -0.93
N SER A 96 -5.21 13.46 -0.62
CA SER A 96 -4.66 14.46 0.30
C SER A 96 -4.88 14.14 1.78
N LEU A 97 -5.68 13.10 2.08
CA LEU A 97 -5.99 12.61 3.42
C LEU A 97 -5.68 11.11 3.50
N ASP A 98 -5.71 10.57 4.71
CA ASP A 98 -5.40 9.18 5.03
C ASP A 98 -6.43 8.15 4.54
N VAL A 99 -7.42 8.58 3.76
CA VAL A 99 -8.58 7.82 3.26
C VAL A 99 -9.30 7.00 4.35
N GLY A 100 -9.14 7.38 5.60
CA GLY A 100 -9.76 6.77 6.77
C GLY A 100 -9.08 5.50 7.30
N ILE A 101 -8.01 5.05 6.67
CA ILE A 101 -7.28 3.81 6.99
C ILE A 101 -5.88 4.04 7.58
N GLY A 102 -5.48 5.29 7.81
CA GLY A 102 -4.18 5.65 8.37
C GLY A 102 -3.04 5.72 7.36
N GLN A 103 -3.30 5.52 6.07
CA GLN A 103 -2.28 5.59 5.03
C GLN A 103 -2.29 6.98 4.36
N LEU A 104 -1.38 7.85 4.76
CA LEU A 104 -1.11 9.13 4.11
C LEU A 104 0.31 9.10 3.55
N TRP A 105 0.47 9.33 2.25
CA TRP A 105 1.73 9.10 1.53
C TRP A 105 2.94 9.73 2.20
N GLU A 106 2.87 11.02 2.49
CA GLU A 106 3.98 11.76 3.11
C GLU A 106 4.28 11.34 4.56
N SER A 107 3.33 10.69 5.23
CA SER A 107 3.52 10.30 6.62
C SER A 107 4.34 9.02 6.79
N PHE A 108 4.53 8.20 5.75
CA PHE A 108 5.23 6.94 5.90
C PHE A 108 6.35 6.70 4.87
N ILE A 109 6.39 7.43 3.76
CA ILE A 109 7.31 7.12 2.66
C ILE A 109 8.79 7.24 3.05
N ASP A 110 9.13 7.99 4.06
CA ASP A 110 10.50 8.16 4.58
C ASP A 110 10.91 7.11 5.62
N VAL A 111 9.97 6.32 6.13
CA VAL A 111 10.24 5.26 7.12
C VAL A 111 10.18 3.85 6.53
N VAL A 112 10.07 3.73 5.22
CA VAL A 112 10.16 2.46 4.48
C VAL A 112 11.22 2.54 3.39
N ASP A 113 11.77 1.40 2.98
CA ASP A 113 12.72 1.33 1.86
C ASP A 113 12.01 1.39 0.50
N ALA A 114 10.75 0.91 0.47
CA ALA A 114 9.85 1.12 -0.65
C ALA A 114 8.38 1.08 -0.19
N ALA A 115 7.54 1.87 -0.85
CA ALA A 115 6.09 1.73 -0.80
C ALA A 115 5.61 1.00 -2.06
N LEU A 116 4.69 0.06 -1.87
CA LEU A 116 4.11 -0.74 -2.95
C LEU A 116 2.62 -0.40 -3.12
N PRO A 117 2.30 0.68 -3.84
CA PRO A 117 0.91 1.05 -4.06
C PRO A 117 0.19 0.07 -4.99
N MET A 118 -0.97 -0.39 -4.56
CA MET A 118 -1.87 -1.28 -5.32
C MET A 118 -2.67 -0.45 -6.33
N VAL A 119 -2.04 -0.07 -7.45
CA VAL A 119 -2.63 0.83 -8.46
C VAL A 119 -3.51 0.08 -9.46
N TYR A 120 -4.42 -0.74 -8.94
CA TYR A 120 -5.32 -1.55 -9.77
C TYR A 120 -6.41 -0.69 -10.41
N PRO A 121 -6.48 -0.55 -11.75
CA PRO A 121 -7.46 0.33 -12.40
C PRO A 121 -8.91 0.01 -12.03
N SER A 122 -9.26 -1.27 -11.80
CA SER A 122 -10.60 -1.68 -11.39
C SER A 122 -11.01 -1.20 -9.98
N HIS A 123 -10.08 -0.72 -9.18
CA HIS A 123 -10.32 -0.24 -7.80
C HIS A 123 -10.48 1.30 -7.73
N TYR A 124 -10.31 2.00 -8.84
CA TYR A 124 -10.55 3.43 -8.90
C TYR A 124 -12.00 3.73 -9.24
N TRP A 125 -12.56 4.76 -8.63
CA TRP A 125 -13.93 5.17 -8.87
C TRP A 125 -14.07 5.93 -10.19
N SER A 126 -15.28 5.92 -10.77
CA SER A 126 -15.63 6.79 -11.89
C SER A 126 -15.27 8.24 -11.58
N GLY A 127 -14.62 8.91 -12.53
CA GLY A 127 -14.11 10.27 -12.38
C GLY A 127 -12.69 10.38 -11.82
N SER A 128 -12.07 9.28 -11.37
CA SER A 128 -10.68 9.30 -10.96
C SER A 128 -9.78 9.77 -12.12
N PHE A 129 -8.94 10.76 -11.84
CA PHE A 129 -8.09 11.42 -12.85
C PHE A 129 -8.87 11.98 -14.07
N GLY A 130 -10.17 12.25 -13.92
CA GLY A 130 -11.04 12.70 -15.01
C GLY A 130 -11.51 11.59 -15.95
N ILE A 131 -11.36 10.31 -15.56
CA ILE A 131 -11.69 9.14 -16.38
C ILE A 131 -12.98 8.50 -15.86
N ASP A 132 -14.00 8.41 -16.71
CA ASP A 132 -15.31 7.88 -16.31
C ASP A 132 -15.30 6.37 -16.03
N ILE A 133 -14.47 5.60 -16.75
CA ILE A 133 -14.35 4.15 -16.62
C ILE A 133 -12.86 3.80 -16.40
N PRO A 134 -12.33 3.95 -15.18
CA PRO A 134 -10.91 3.73 -14.90
C PRO A 134 -10.39 2.37 -15.38
N ASN A 135 -11.18 1.30 -15.22
CA ASN A 135 -10.81 -0.05 -15.64
C ASN A 135 -10.55 -0.19 -17.14
N ALA A 136 -11.12 0.69 -17.98
CA ALA A 136 -10.90 0.69 -19.42
C ALA A 136 -9.63 1.45 -19.87
N TYR A 137 -8.97 2.15 -18.94
CA TYR A 137 -7.81 3.01 -19.21
C TYR A 137 -6.63 2.68 -18.29
N PRO A 138 -6.11 1.43 -18.35
CA PRO A 138 -5.08 0.97 -17.42
C PRO A 138 -3.79 1.77 -17.47
N TYR A 139 -3.38 2.22 -18.65
CA TYR A 139 -2.18 3.05 -18.79
C TYR A 139 -2.34 4.39 -18.07
N GLU A 140 -3.43 5.11 -18.37
CA GLU A 140 -3.68 6.46 -17.86
C GLU A 140 -3.84 6.47 -16.33
N ILE A 141 -4.54 5.49 -15.78
CA ILE A 141 -4.73 5.35 -14.33
C ILE A 141 -3.40 5.09 -13.64
N VAL A 142 -2.64 4.10 -14.10
CA VAL A 142 -1.34 3.74 -13.49
C VAL A 142 -0.35 4.89 -13.63
N ASN A 143 -0.24 5.50 -14.82
CA ASN A 143 0.67 6.62 -15.06
C ASN A 143 0.35 7.81 -14.15
N SER A 144 -0.95 8.19 -14.03
CA SER A 144 -1.37 9.30 -13.19
C SER A 144 -1.11 9.04 -11.71
N ALA A 145 -1.42 7.84 -11.22
CA ALA A 145 -1.17 7.47 -9.83
C ALA A 145 0.33 7.50 -9.48
N LEU A 146 1.17 6.98 -10.38
CA LEU A 146 2.61 6.94 -10.17
C LEU A 146 3.25 8.32 -10.30
N ALA A 147 2.78 9.17 -11.23
CA ALA A 147 3.23 10.55 -11.34
C ALA A 147 2.94 11.33 -10.04
N ASP A 148 1.75 11.13 -9.45
CA ASP A 148 1.40 11.74 -8.16
C ASP A 148 2.30 11.21 -7.03
N ALA A 149 2.51 9.90 -6.93
CA ALA A 149 3.38 9.30 -5.94
C ALA A 149 4.81 9.87 -5.99
N LEU A 150 5.39 9.93 -7.18
CA LEU A 150 6.75 10.44 -7.38
C LEU A 150 6.85 11.95 -7.07
N ARG A 151 5.86 12.74 -7.52
CA ARG A 151 5.79 14.17 -7.23
C ARG A 151 5.73 14.43 -5.73
N ARG A 152 4.96 13.64 -4.99
CA ARG A 152 4.80 13.75 -3.53
C ARG A 152 6.06 13.26 -2.81
N SER A 153 6.63 12.14 -3.22
CA SER A 153 7.88 11.63 -2.66
C SER A 153 9.03 12.62 -2.81
N ALA A 154 9.08 13.36 -3.91
CA ALA A 154 10.11 14.37 -4.15
C ALA A 154 10.06 15.54 -3.13
N GLN A 155 8.98 15.71 -2.39
CA GLN A 155 8.85 16.71 -1.32
C GLN A 155 9.25 16.16 0.07
N VAL A 156 9.54 14.86 0.18
CA VAL A 156 9.87 14.20 1.45
C VAL A 156 11.35 13.79 1.45
N GLN A 157 12.11 14.34 2.38
CA GLN A 157 13.52 13.98 2.51
C GLN A 157 13.65 12.52 2.98
N GLY A 158 14.47 11.74 2.28
CA GLY A 158 14.69 10.34 2.64
C GLY A 158 13.58 9.40 2.16
N ALA A 159 12.68 9.87 1.28
CA ALA A 159 11.62 9.04 0.73
C ALA A 159 12.15 7.73 0.14
N GLY A 160 11.51 6.63 0.49
CA GLY A 160 11.74 5.32 -0.10
C GLY A 160 11.31 5.25 -1.57
N ARG A 161 11.63 4.13 -2.20
CA ARG A 161 11.24 3.88 -3.60
C ARG A 161 9.73 3.66 -3.73
N THR A 162 9.23 3.83 -4.94
CA THR A 162 7.86 3.44 -5.32
C THR A 162 7.93 2.24 -6.25
N ILE A 163 7.31 1.12 -5.87
CA ILE A 163 7.25 -0.12 -6.64
C ILE A 163 5.78 -0.53 -6.75
N PRO A 164 5.08 -0.28 -7.87
CA PRO A 164 3.65 -0.53 -7.93
C PRO A 164 3.30 -2.02 -7.99
N TRP A 165 2.21 -2.40 -7.33
CA TRP A 165 1.45 -3.58 -7.65
C TRP A 165 0.54 -3.29 -8.85
N LEU A 166 0.66 -4.09 -9.91
CA LEU A 166 -0.14 -3.96 -11.14
C LEU A 166 -1.18 -5.08 -11.21
N GLN A 167 -2.32 -4.78 -11.81
CA GLN A 167 -3.45 -5.68 -11.92
C GLN A 167 -3.23 -6.71 -13.03
N ASP A 168 -3.17 -7.99 -12.68
CA ASP A 168 -3.21 -9.11 -13.63
C ASP A 168 -4.39 -10.05 -13.33
N PHE A 169 -5.58 -9.46 -13.16
CA PHE A 169 -6.84 -10.15 -12.93
C PHE A 169 -8.00 -9.37 -13.53
N THR A 170 -9.08 -10.06 -13.88
CA THR A 170 -10.32 -9.41 -14.34
C THR A 170 -11.23 -9.11 -13.15
N LEU A 171 -11.65 -7.84 -13.04
CA LEU A 171 -12.72 -7.38 -12.14
C LEU A 171 -13.56 -6.32 -12.87
N GLY A 172 -14.80 -6.66 -13.22
CA GLY A 172 -15.65 -5.81 -14.05
C GLY A 172 -15.27 -5.84 -15.54
N ASP A 173 -15.72 -4.85 -16.27
CA ASP A 173 -15.43 -4.65 -17.69
C ASP A 173 -14.45 -3.48 -17.92
N PRO A 174 -13.57 -3.56 -18.93
CA PRO A 174 -13.26 -4.70 -19.78
C PRO A 174 -12.50 -5.81 -19.03
N PRO A 175 -12.51 -7.05 -19.55
CA PRO A 175 -11.65 -8.11 -19.03
C PRO A 175 -10.17 -7.77 -19.27
N TYR A 176 -9.30 -8.22 -18.36
CA TYR A 176 -7.86 -8.02 -18.47
C TYR A 176 -7.16 -9.25 -19.05
N GLY A 177 -6.21 -8.98 -19.92
CA GLY A 177 -5.27 -9.92 -20.49
C GLY A 177 -3.93 -9.24 -20.76
N SER A 178 -3.09 -9.84 -21.60
CA SER A 178 -1.76 -9.32 -21.88
C SER A 178 -1.72 -7.87 -22.37
N PRO A 179 -2.66 -7.34 -23.16
CA PRO A 179 -2.65 -5.93 -23.56
C PRO A 179 -2.77 -4.97 -22.38
N GLU A 180 -3.70 -5.23 -21.46
CA GLU A 180 -3.96 -4.37 -20.29
C GLU A 180 -2.82 -4.42 -19.29
N VAL A 181 -2.22 -5.61 -19.08
CA VAL A 181 -1.03 -5.78 -18.24
C VAL A 181 0.17 -5.03 -18.83
N ARG A 182 0.41 -5.17 -20.14
CA ARG A 182 1.50 -4.44 -20.83
C ARG A 182 1.32 -2.92 -20.77
N ALA A 183 0.08 -2.43 -20.89
CA ALA A 183 -0.21 -1.00 -20.76
C ALA A 183 0.18 -0.45 -19.38
N GLN A 184 -0.09 -1.20 -18.31
CA GLN A 184 0.30 -0.84 -16.95
C GLN A 184 1.83 -0.85 -16.77
N ILE A 185 2.51 -1.88 -17.29
CA ILE A 185 3.98 -1.96 -17.26
C ILE A 185 4.60 -0.78 -18.02
N GLN A 186 4.06 -0.44 -19.20
CA GLN A 186 4.51 0.70 -19.98
C GLN A 186 4.32 2.01 -19.22
N ALA A 187 3.17 2.17 -18.53
CA ALA A 187 2.89 3.35 -17.71
C ALA A 187 3.91 3.52 -16.56
N ALA A 188 4.30 2.41 -15.92
CA ALA A 188 5.34 2.43 -14.91
C ALA A 188 6.71 2.86 -15.49
N HIS A 189 7.10 2.30 -16.64
CA HIS A 189 8.34 2.67 -17.32
C HIS A 189 8.35 4.14 -17.74
N ASP A 190 7.25 4.65 -18.30
CA ASP A 190 7.13 6.04 -18.74
C ASP A 190 7.16 7.02 -17.56
N ALA A 191 6.71 6.58 -16.37
CA ALA A 191 6.89 7.30 -15.12
C ALA A 191 8.33 7.23 -14.58
N GLY A 192 9.23 6.45 -15.19
CA GLY A 192 10.61 6.26 -14.74
C GLY A 192 10.80 5.15 -13.71
N ILE A 193 9.79 4.30 -13.49
CA ILE A 193 9.82 3.17 -12.55
C ILE A 193 10.11 1.89 -13.33
N ASN A 194 11.20 1.20 -12.97
CA ASN A 194 11.64 -0.04 -13.63
C ASN A 194 11.41 -1.30 -12.77
N GLU A 195 10.81 -1.15 -11.61
CA GLU A 195 10.46 -2.23 -10.68
C GLU A 195 8.95 -2.23 -10.48
N TRP A 196 8.31 -3.36 -10.64
CA TRP A 196 6.88 -3.54 -10.43
C TRP A 196 6.56 -4.99 -10.05
N VAL A 197 5.39 -5.20 -9.49
CA VAL A 197 4.90 -6.55 -9.12
C VAL A 197 3.53 -6.76 -9.76
N LEU A 198 3.26 -7.97 -10.25
CA LEU A 198 1.93 -8.34 -10.73
C LEU A 198 1.13 -8.99 -9.60
N TRP A 199 -0.14 -8.66 -9.52
CA TRP A 199 -1.08 -9.31 -8.63
C TRP A 199 -2.15 -10.08 -9.39
N ASN A 200 -2.27 -11.36 -9.07
CA ASN A 200 -3.39 -12.21 -9.46
C ASN A 200 -3.75 -13.13 -8.30
N ALA A 201 -4.96 -12.99 -7.75
CA ALA A 201 -5.42 -13.77 -6.60
C ALA A 201 -5.51 -15.29 -6.90
N GLY A 202 -5.66 -15.67 -8.17
CA GLY A 202 -5.67 -17.06 -8.62
C GLY A 202 -4.27 -17.61 -8.94
N SER A 203 -3.22 -16.80 -8.86
CA SER A 203 -1.85 -17.13 -9.24
C SER A 203 -1.70 -17.58 -10.70
N HIS A 204 -2.56 -17.09 -11.58
CA HIS A 204 -2.53 -17.36 -13.02
C HIS A 204 -2.17 -16.05 -13.75
N TYR A 205 -0.90 -15.89 -14.08
CA TYR A 205 -0.37 -14.69 -14.71
C TYR A 205 -0.40 -14.78 -16.24
N THR A 206 -0.65 -13.63 -16.91
CA THR A 206 -0.74 -13.50 -18.38
C THR A 206 0.55 -13.01 -19.03
#